data_fd4cf2f6a0f9a955c9abe6b8ff802008
#
_entry.id   fd4cf2f6a0f9a955c9abe6b8ff802008
#
_cell.length_a   1.000
_cell.length_b   1.000
_cell.length_c   1.000
_cell.angle_alpha   90.00
_cell.angle_beta   90.00
_cell.angle_gamma   90.00
#
_symmetry.space_group_name_H-M   'P 1'
#
loop_
_entity.id
_entity.type
_entity.pdbx_description
1 polymer ?
#
loop_
_entity_poly.entity_id
_entity_poly.type
_entity_poly.pdbx_seq_one_letter_code
_entity_poly.pdbx_strand_id
1 'polypeptide(L)'
;MTVGKSYLTYMLDIKFIRENKELVEKNNKSRNVKVDLDLLLELDKEKTELTQKADKLRAERNERSKTKPTEEEIKLMKKIGEEIDDFEDLVEEKESELKKLLLKLPNLNHDTTPVGKDESENTVERKVGETPIFNFQPKEHFEVDHTKDLIDLEAGAKVSGSRFYYLKGKLATLERALMQYALDKITAKGYELVIAPILVKEDAMYGTGFFPADKNEVYSVNQDDDNLYLIGTSEVPLVSLHSQETLNETDLPKKYVAITPCFRRESGSYGKDTKGIFRVHQFYKAEMVIFCHPDESGKLHEELLAIEEEIIGSLGLSYQVVNICSGDLGYPAAKKYDCEGWFPGQGRFRELTSTSNTTDYQARRSNI
;
A
#
# COMPACT_ATOMS: atom_id res chain seq x y z
N MET A 1 -3.76 25.47 -18.55
CA MET A 1 -4.03 24.09 -18.08
C MET A 1 -4.09 24.17 -16.57
N THR A 2 -5.27 24.07 -16.01
CA THR A 2 -5.56 24.24 -14.59
C THR A 2 -5.11 22.99 -13.82
N VAL A 3 -3.90 23.02 -13.29
CA VAL A 3 -3.42 22.08 -12.28
C VAL A 3 -3.66 22.76 -10.92
N GLY A 4 -4.80 22.48 -10.35
CA GLY A 4 -5.17 23.11 -9.08
C GLY A 4 -6.40 22.48 -8.46
N LYS A 5 -6.40 21.16 -8.24
CA LYS A 5 -7.30 20.54 -7.29
C LYS A 5 -6.47 19.97 -6.14
N SER A 6 -6.73 20.54 -4.99
CA SER A 6 -6.13 20.23 -3.70
C SER A 6 -6.10 18.72 -3.46
N TYR A 7 -4.90 18.12 -3.44
CA TYR A 7 -4.66 16.72 -3.08
C TYR A 7 -4.85 16.44 -1.57
N LEU A 8 -5.27 17.45 -0.81
CA LEU A 8 -5.47 17.33 0.65
C LEU A 8 -6.70 16.48 1.04
N THR A 9 -7.56 16.18 0.08
CA THR A 9 -8.76 15.34 0.28
C THR A 9 -8.41 13.85 0.45
N TYR A 10 -7.17 13.44 0.20
CA TYR A 10 -6.76 12.06 -0.01
C TYR A 10 -5.97 11.43 1.15
N MET A 11 -5.95 12.09 2.31
CA MET A 11 -5.20 11.62 3.49
C MET A 11 -6.15 11.56 4.69
N LEU A 12 -5.64 11.12 5.87
CA LEU A 12 -6.43 11.23 7.10
C LEU A 12 -6.95 12.67 7.21
N ASP A 13 -8.27 12.82 7.34
CA ASP A 13 -8.92 14.14 7.31
C ASP A 13 -8.31 15.05 8.38
N ILE A 14 -7.86 16.22 7.96
CA ILE A 14 -7.25 17.22 8.86
C ILE A 14 -8.21 17.66 9.97
N LYS A 15 -9.52 17.71 9.69
CA LYS A 15 -10.54 17.98 10.69
C LYS A 15 -10.59 16.87 11.72
N PHE A 16 -10.54 15.60 11.27
CA PHE A 16 -10.47 14.45 12.17
C PHE A 16 -9.21 14.51 13.05
N ILE A 17 -8.05 14.83 12.47
CA ILE A 17 -6.78 14.96 13.21
C ILE A 17 -6.92 16.04 14.28
N ARG A 18 -7.50 17.19 13.95
CA ARG A 18 -7.71 18.31 14.87
C ARG A 18 -8.63 17.94 16.04
N GLU A 19 -9.70 17.21 15.75
CA GLU A 19 -10.69 16.80 16.75
C GLU A 19 -10.21 15.61 17.61
N ASN A 20 -9.26 14.80 17.09
CA ASN A 20 -8.82 13.55 17.70
C ASN A 20 -7.29 13.44 17.82
N LYS A 21 -6.59 14.57 18.10
CA LYS A 21 -5.13 14.62 18.12
C LYS A 21 -4.50 13.54 19.01
N GLU A 22 -4.98 13.37 20.22
CA GLU A 22 -4.46 12.38 21.19
C GLU A 22 -4.60 10.93 20.66
N LEU A 23 -5.70 10.62 19.96
CA LEU A 23 -5.91 9.32 19.33
C LEU A 23 -4.87 9.07 18.23
N VAL A 24 -4.63 10.08 17.37
CA VAL A 24 -3.65 9.99 16.28
C VAL A 24 -2.23 9.88 16.83
N GLU A 25 -1.88 10.62 17.90
CA GLU A 25 -0.59 10.49 18.58
C GLU A 25 -0.38 9.09 19.16
N LYS A 26 -1.39 8.55 19.85
CA LYS A 26 -1.36 7.19 20.40
C LYS A 26 -1.20 6.14 19.29
N ASN A 27 -1.93 6.30 18.18
CA ASN A 27 -1.82 5.43 17.01
C ASN A 27 -0.40 5.49 16.43
N ASN A 28 0.12 6.67 16.14
CA ASN A 28 1.45 6.85 15.60
C ASN A 28 2.54 6.22 16.50
N LYS A 29 2.40 6.40 17.81
CA LYS A 29 3.31 5.80 18.79
C LYS A 29 3.28 4.27 18.75
N SER A 30 2.09 3.65 18.67
CA SER A 30 1.95 2.20 18.59
C SER A 30 2.48 1.61 17.29
N ARG A 31 2.56 2.43 16.24
CA ARG A 31 3.10 2.07 14.91
C ARG A 31 4.56 2.47 14.70
N ASN A 32 5.25 2.91 15.73
CA ASN A 32 6.63 3.41 15.68
C ASN A 32 6.84 4.58 14.69
N VAL A 33 5.78 5.34 14.38
CA VAL A 33 5.80 6.47 13.45
C VAL A 33 5.95 7.77 14.21
N LYS A 34 6.83 8.65 13.71
CA LYS A 34 7.08 9.97 14.28
C LYS A 34 6.64 11.04 13.29
N VAL A 35 5.53 11.72 13.60
CA VAL A 35 5.05 12.89 12.86
C VAL A 35 4.74 13.99 13.88
N ASP A 36 5.21 15.18 13.61
CA ASP A 36 4.90 16.35 14.42
C ASP A 36 3.49 16.85 14.10
N LEU A 37 2.52 16.48 14.94
CA LEU A 37 1.12 16.87 14.77
C LEU A 37 0.86 18.32 15.15
N ASP A 38 1.69 18.94 16.02
CA ASP A 38 1.58 20.36 16.36
C ASP A 38 1.96 21.19 15.15
N LEU A 39 3.10 20.92 14.52
CA LEU A 39 3.51 21.58 13.28
C LEU A 39 2.48 21.36 12.16
N LEU A 40 1.94 20.14 12.04
CA LEU A 40 0.92 19.83 11.03
C LEU A 40 -0.33 20.71 11.20
N LEU A 41 -0.83 20.84 12.42
CA LEU A 41 -2.00 21.68 12.73
C LEU A 41 -1.72 23.18 12.63
N GLU A 42 -0.49 23.60 12.92
CA GLU A 42 -0.04 24.99 12.73
C GLU A 42 -0.03 25.35 11.24
N LEU A 43 0.56 24.51 10.39
CA LEU A 43 0.58 24.70 8.93
C LEU A 43 -0.84 24.76 8.33
N ASP A 44 -1.76 23.92 8.80
CA ASP A 44 -3.16 23.95 8.38
C ASP A 44 -3.85 25.27 8.77
N LYS A 45 -3.57 25.76 9.99
CA LYS A 45 -4.08 27.06 10.45
C LYS A 45 -3.52 28.21 9.64
N GLU A 46 -2.19 28.25 9.43
CA GLU A 46 -1.53 29.28 8.63
C GLU A 46 -2.06 29.31 7.19
N LYS A 47 -2.18 28.13 6.55
CA LYS A 47 -2.78 28.01 5.22
C LYS A 47 -4.19 28.57 5.18
N THR A 48 -5.00 28.24 6.18
CA THR A 48 -6.39 28.72 6.27
C THR A 48 -6.45 30.26 6.40
N GLU A 49 -5.60 30.84 7.23
CA GLU A 49 -5.51 32.29 7.42
C GLU A 49 -5.05 33.01 6.15
N LEU A 50 -4.07 32.48 5.43
CA LEU A 50 -3.56 33.02 4.17
C LEU A 50 -4.64 32.94 3.08
N THR A 51 -5.34 31.82 2.96
CA THR A 51 -6.46 31.64 2.02
C THR A 51 -7.56 32.68 2.29
N GLN A 52 -7.93 32.89 3.56
CA GLN A 52 -8.92 33.90 3.92
C GLN A 52 -8.49 35.33 3.57
N LYS A 53 -7.19 35.67 3.66
CA LYS A 53 -6.65 36.96 3.24
C LYS A 53 -6.75 37.14 1.73
N ALA A 54 -6.34 36.13 0.95
CA ALA A 54 -6.47 36.13 -0.51
C ALA A 54 -7.94 36.28 -0.95
N ASP A 55 -8.86 35.56 -0.31
CA ASP A 55 -10.28 35.62 -0.63
C ASP A 55 -10.91 36.98 -0.34
N LYS A 56 -10.50 37.64 0.76
CA LYS A 56 -10.92 39.02 1.06
C LYS A 56 -10.48 40.00 -0.02
N LEU A 57 -9.23 39.90 -0.47
CA LEU A 57 -8.70 40.75 -1.54
C LEU A 57 -9.39 40.46 -2.89
N ARG A 58 -9.68 39.20 -3.18
CA ARG A 58 -10.46 38.80 -4.37
C ARG A 58 -11.86 39.42 -4.33
N ALA A 59 -12.54 39.35 -3.17
CA ALA A 59 -13.86 39.97 -3.00
C ALA A 59 -13.79 41.48 -3.20
N GLU A 60 -12.78 42.16 -2.63
CA GLU A 60 -12.57 43.60 -2.81
C GLU A 60 -12.32 43.96 -4.28
N ARG A 61 -11.42 43.22 -4.98
CA ARG A 61 -11.15 43.44 -6.41
C ARG A 61 -12.39 43.24 -7.26
N ASN A 62 -13.18 42.20 -6.97
CA ASN A 62 -14.43 41.92 -7.70
C ASN A 62 -15.49 43.01 -7.48
N GLU A 63 -15.60 43.57 -6.26
CA GLU A 63 -16.54 44.69 -5.98
C GLU A 63 -16.17 45.95 -6.75
N ARG A 64 -14.86 46.29 -6.77
CA ARG A 64 -14.33 47.46 -7.51
C ARG A 64 -14.44 47.30 -9.03
N SER A 65 -14.49 46.09 -9.56
CA SER A 65 -14.62 45.82 -10.99
C SER A 65 -16.06 45.92 -11.52
N LYS A 66 -17.08 46.10 -10.66
CA LYS A 66 -18.48 46.24 -11.08
C LYS A 66 -18.78 47.55 -11.78
N THR A 67 -17.97 48.57 -11.59
CA THR A 67 -18.10 49.89 -12.22
C THR A 67 -16.92 50.12 -13.18
N LYS A 68 -17.10 51.03 -14.17
CA LYS A 68 -15.98 51.36 -15.08
C LYS A 68 -14.86 52.05 -14.26
N PRO A 69 -13.71 51.40 -14.12
CA PRO A 69 -12.65 51.89 -13.21
C PRO A 69 -11.95 53.13 -13.76
N THR A 70 -11.56 54.03 -12.88
CA THR A 70 -10.62 55.12 -13.14
C THR A 70 -9.18 54.58 -13.30
N GLU A 71 -8.26 55.41 -13.81
CA GLU A 71 -6.81 55.03 -13.90
C GLU A 71 -6.19 54.69 -12.54
N GLU A 72 -6.62 55.40 -11.47
CA GLU A 72 -6.14 55.12 -10.11
C GLU A 72 -6.70 53.80 -9.60
N GLU A 73 -7.96 53.50 -9.84
CA GLU A 73 -8.56 52.21 -9.50
C GLU A 73 -7.94 51.03 -10.28
N ILE A 74 -7.54 51.24 -11.53
CA ILE A 74 -6.80 50.22 -12.29
C ILE A 74 -5.44 49.93 -11.65
N LYS A 75 -4.70 50.96 -11.22
CA LYS A 75 -3.42 50.77 -10.52
C LYS A 75 -3.59 50.07 -9.17
N LEU A 76 -4.65 50.43 -8.43
CA LEU A 76 -4.99 49.76 -7.17
C LEU A 76 -5.37 48.30 -7.38
N MET A 77 -6.22 48.00 -8.38
CA MET A 77 -6.60 46.63 -8.69
C MET A 77 -5.41 45.78 -9.13
N LYS A 78 -4.44 46.37 -9.85
CA LYS A 78 -3.20 45.68 -10.19
C LYS A 78 -2.39 45.32 -8.94
N LYS A 79 -2.25 46.28 -8.00
CA LYS A 79 -1.55 46.03 -6.74
C LYS A 79 -2.27 44.97 -5.89
N ILE A 80 -3.60 45.01 -5.80
CA ILE A 80 -4.39 43.97 -5.14
C ILE A 80 -4.16 42.60 -5.82
N GLY A 81 -4.03 42.57 -7.17
CA GLY A 81 -3.71 41.35 -7.88
C GLY A 81 -2.36 40.78 -7.48
N GLU A 82 -1.31 41.60 -7.42
CA GLU A 82 0.03 41.22 -6.99
C GLU A 82 0.00 40.68 -5.53
N GLU A 83 -0.73 41.34 -4.62
CA GLU A 83 -0.89 40.85 -3.24
C GLU A 83 -1.65 39.50 -3.16
N ILE A 84 -2.62 39.26 -4.03
CA ILE A 84 -3.30 37.96 -4.11
C ILE A 84 -2.33 36.87 -4.55
N ASP A 85 -1.54 37.14 -5.60
CA ASP A 85 -0.55 36.19 -6.13
C ASP A 85 0.49 35.85 -5.05
N ASP A 86 0.98 36.84 -4.29
CA ASP A 86 1.88 36.62 -3.15
C ASP A 86 1.27 35.70 -2.07
N PHE A 87 -0.01 35.90 -1.72
CA PHE A 87 -0.68 35.00 -0.77
C PHE A 87 -0.93 33.61 -1.33
N GLU A 88 -1.24 33.48 -2.62
CA GLU A 88 -1.42 32.18 -3.28
C GLU A 88 -0.12 31.37 -3.28
N ASP A 89 1.02 32.01 -3.56
CA ASP A 89 2.33 31.38 -3.49
C ASP A 89 2.65 30.85 -2.09
N LEU A 90 2.35 31.66 -1.04
CA LEU A 90 2.50 31.25 0.35
C LEU A 90 1.55 30.10 0.72
N VAL A 91 0.32 30.09 0.21
CA VAL A 91 -0.64 28.98 0.41
C VAL A 91 -0.10 27.71 -0.20
N GLU A 92 0.44 27.76 -1.43
CA GLU A 92 1.02 26.61 -2.11
C GLU A 92 2.23 26.05 -1.34
N GLU A 93 3.11 26.91 -0.82
CA GLU A 93 4.23 26.51 0.04
C GLU A 93 3.74 25.75 1.28
N LYS A 94 2.78 26.34 2.04
CA LYS A 94 2.21 25.70 3.24
C LYS A 94 1.48 24.40 2.93
N GLU A 95 0.77 24.35 1.81
CA GLU A 95 0.09 23.13 1.34
C GLU A 95 1.08 22.03 1.01
N SER A 96 2.20 22.35 0.38
CA SER A 96 3.28 21.41 0.09
C SER A 96 3.91 20.83 1.37
N GLU A 97 4.18 21.68 2.37
CA GLU A 97 4.72 21.24 3.65
C GLU A 97 3.74 20.36 4.42
N LEU A 98 2.48 20.79 4.50
CA LEU A 98 1.39 20.04 5.13
C LEU A 98 1.21 18.67 4.49
N LYS A 99 1.22 18.59 3.15
CA LYS A 99 1.14 17.34 2.39
C LYS A 99 2.26 16.37 2.76
N LYS A 100 3.50 16.86 2.91
CA LYS A 100 4.65 16.02 3.31
C LYS A 100 4.46 15.38 4.69
N LEU A 101 3.83 16.08 5.63
CA LEU A 101 3.54 15.53 6.96
C LEU A 101 2.37 14.55 6.91
N LEU A 102 1.28 14.90 6.23
CA LEU A 102 0.10 14.04 6.07
C LEU A 102 0.44 12.71 5.39
N LEU A 103 1.32 12.71 4.39
CA LEU A 103 1.77 11.49 3.70
C LEU A 103 2.51 10.51 4.62
N LYS A 104 3.10 10.99 5.71
CA LYS A 104 3.78 10.16 6.71
C LYS A 104 2.85 9.56 7.76
N LEU A 105 1.58 9.94 7.77
CA LEU A 105 0.61 9.36 8.71
C LEU A 105 0.16 7.99 8.23
N PRO A 106 0.27 6.95 9.09
CA PRO A 106 -0.27 5.64 8.80
C PRO A 106 -1.79 5.64 9.00
N ASN A 107 -2.44 4.60 8.52
CA ASN A 107 -3.84 4.35 8.84
C ASN A 107 -4.05 4.14 10.34
N LEU A 108 -5.26 4.34 10.82
CA LEU A 108 -5.62 4.05 12.20
C LEU A 108 -5.73 2.54 12.42
N ASN A 109 -5.22 2.06 13.55
CA ASN A 109 -5.35 0.66 13.92
C ASN A 109 -6.82 0.31 14.18
N HIS A 110 -7.23 -0.86 13.73
CA HIS A 110 -8.49 -1.44 14.14
C HIS A 110 -8.44 -1.86 15.62
N ASP A 111 -9.58 -1.81 16.33
CA ASP A 111 -9.66 -2.11 17.77
C ASP A 111 -9.18 -3.52 18.14
N THR A 112 -9.27 -4.48 17.20
CA THR A 112 -8.82 -5.86 17.40
C THR A 112 -7.36 -6.10 16.93
N THR A 113 -6.66 -5.06 16.48
CA THR A 113 -5.25 -5.15 16.15
C THR A 113 -4.42 -5.23 17.43
N PRO A 114 -3.59 -6.27 17.63
CA PRO A 114 -2.73 -6.35 18.79
C PRO A 114 -1.79 -5.16 18.89
N VAL A 115 -1.59 -4.62 20.08
CA VAL A 115 -0.58 -3.58 20.29
C VAL A 115 0.74 -4.26 20.58
N GLY A 116 1.73 -4.04 19.71
CA GLY A 116 3.05 -4.65 19.83
C GLY A 116 4.10 -3.79 19.14
N LYS A 117 5.37 -4.07 19.42
CA LYS A 117 6.51 -3.28 18.95
C LYS A 117 7.02 -3.73 17.58
N ASP A 118 7.06 -5.02 17.34
CA ASP A 118 7.61 -5.65 16.14
C ASP A 118 7.04 -7.07 15.92
N GLU A 119 7.51 -7.78 14.91
CA GLU A 119 7.07 -9.12 14.50
C GLU A 119 7.03 -10.16 15.65
N SER A 120 7.85 -9.99 16.69
CA SER A 120 7.90 -10.92 17.83
C SER A 120 6.65 -10.86 18.73
N GLU A 121 5.86 -9.79 18.61
CA GLU A 121 4.63 -9.56 19.39
C GLU A 121 3.35 -9.79 18.55
N ASN A 122 3.49 -10.35 17.34
CA ASN A 122 2.37 -10.82 16.55
C ASN A 122 1.64 -11.98 17.26
N THR A 123 0.33 -12.04 17.12
CA THR A 123 -0.50 -13.01 17.85
C THR A 123 -0.96 -14.15 16.94
N VAL A 124 -0.64 -15.39 17.30
CA VAL A 124 -1.17 -16.56 16.61
C VAL A 124 -2.63 -16.75 16.99
N GLU A 125 -3.53 -16.57 16.03
CA GLU A 125 -4.99 -16.76 16.24
C GLU A 125 -5.37 -18.24 16.26
N ARG A 126 -4.81 -19.03 15.35
CA ARG A 126 -5.05 -20.47 15.23
C ARG A 126 -3.96 -21.20 14.45
N LYS A 127 -3.86 -22.50 14.71
CA LYS A 127 -3.02 -23.42 13.93
C LYS A 127 -3.93 -24.46 13.27
N VAL A 128 -3.61 -24.81 12.02
CA VAL A 128 -4.38 -25.75 11.20
C VAL A 128 -3.44 -26.81 10.65
N GLY A 129 -3.85 -28.07 10.79
CA GLY A 129 -3.01 -29.22 10.45
C GLY A 129 -1.94 -29.51 11.51
N GLU A 130 -1.38 -30.70 11.43
CA GLU A 130 -0.27 -31.11 12.30
C GLU A 130 1.05 -30.89 11.57
N THR A 131 2.05 -30.36 12.26
CA THR A 131 3.41 -30.25 11.71
C THR A 131 3.98 -31.67 11.53
N PRO A 132 4.42 -32.04 10.32
CA PRO A 132 4.92 -33.37 10.07
C PRO A 132 6.17 -33.66 10.88
N ILE A 133 6.24 -34.86 11.46
CA ILE A 133 7.41 -35.35 12.19
C ILE A 133 8.17 -36.28 11.25
N PHE A 134 9.45 -35.99 11.01
CA PHE A 134 10.33 -36.78 10.17
C PHE A 134 11.32 -37.58 11.03
N ASN A 135 11.63 -38.82 10.60
CA ASN A 135 12.68 -39.62 11.19
C ASN A 135 14.07 -39.36 10.55
N PHE A 136 14.17 -38.31 9.76
CA PHE A 136 15.39 -37.83 9.13
C PHE A 136 15.45 -36.30 9.22
N GLN A 137 16.63 -35.72 8.98
CA GLN A 137 16.78 -34.27 8.91
C GLN A 137 16.17 -33.73 7.61
N PRO A 138 15.10 -32.94 7.66
CA PRO A 138 14.52 -32.33 6.47
C PRO A 138 15.52 -31.38 5.80
N LYS A 139 15.55 -31.42 4.47
CA LYS A 139 16.38 -30.54 3.64
C LYS A 139 15.63 -29.24 3.32
N GLU A 140 16.37 -28.19 3.10
CA GLU A 140 15.85 -26.95 2.52
C GLU A 140 15.44 -27.17 1.06
N HIS A 141 14.49 -26.37 0.57
CA HIS A 141 13.92 -26.51 -0.78
C HIS A 141 14.96 -26.53 -1.91
N PHE A 142 16.09 -25.85 -1.74
CA PHE A 142 17.20 -25.79 -2.70
C PHE A 142 18.22 -26.96 -2.53
N GLU A 143 18.04 -27.78 -1.51
CA GLU A 143 18.88 -28.96 -1.23
C GLU A 143 18.22 -30.30 -1.56
N VAL A 144 16.91 -30.29 -1.84
CA VAL A 144 16.15 -31.50 -2.18
C VAL A 144 16.63 -32.04 -3.51
N ASP A 145 17.03 -33.31 -3.54
CA ASP A 145 17.71 -33.93 -4.70
C ASP A 145 16.92 -33.89 -6.00
N HIS A 146 15.59 -33.89 -5.93
CA HIS A 146 14.73 -33.85 -7.12
C HIS A 146 14.43 -32.42 -7.64
N THR A 147 14.80 -31.39 -6.90
CA THR A 147 14.51 -29.98 -7.22
C THR A 147 15.73 -29.09 -7.35
N LYS A 148 16.84 -29.44 -6.74
CA LYS A 148 18.08 -28.61 -6.72
C LYS A 148 18.57 -28.22 -8.11
N ASP A 149 18.48 -29.13 -9.10
CA ASP A 149 18.92 -28.87 -10.48
C ASP A 149 17.87 -28.10 -11.31
N LEU A 150 16.66 -27.94 -10.75
CA LEU A 150 15.55 -27.22 -11.39
C LEU A 150 15.45 -25.77 -10.88
N ILE A 151 16.17 -25.42 -9.83
CA ILE A 151 16.34 -24.06 -9.29
C ILE A 151 17.75 -23.59 -9.64
N ASP A 152 17.87 -22.70 -10.62
CA ASP A 152 19.19 -22.25 -11.12
C ASP A 152 19.46 -20.80 -10.66
N LEU A 153 20.07 -20.71 -9.49
CA LEU A 153 20.45 -19.42 -8.89
C LEU A 153 21.71 -18.83 -9.54
N GLU A 154 22.61 -19.68 -10.06
CA GLU A 154 23.84 -19.25 -10.70
C GLU A 154 23.54 -18.56 -12.04
N ALA A 155 22.70 -19.18 -12.86
CA ALA A 155 22.25 -18.57 -14.12
C ALA A 155 21.44 -17.28 -13.86
N GLY A 156 20.59 -17.26 -12.83
CA GLY A 156 19.87 -16.06 -12.40
C GLY A 156 20.80 -14.93 -12.01
N ALA A 157 21.79 -15.22 -11.18
CA ALA A 157 22.79 -14.24 -10.76
C ALA A 157 23.65 -13.73 -11.92
N LYS A 158 23.98 -14.57 -12.89
CA LYS A 158 24.72 -14.19 -14.10
C LYS A 158 23.98 -13.18 -14.95
N VAL A 159 22.64 -13.29 -15.05
CA VAL A 159 21.82 -12.45 -15.93
C VAL A 159 21.36 -11.18 -15.24
N SER A 160 20.94 -11.26 -13.97
CA SER A 160 20.24 -10.16 -13.29
C SER A 160 20.82 -9.80 -11.92
N GLY A 161 21.83 -10.54 -11.44
CA GLY A 161 22.42 -10.34 -10.12
C GLY A 161 21.89 -11.33 -9.07
N SER A 162 22.37 -11.19 -7.84
CA SER A 162 21.96 -12.04 -6.71
C SER A 162 20.45 -11.98 -6.48
N ARG A 163 19.87 -13.07 -5.91
CA ARG A 163 18.45 -13.22 -5.61
C ARG A 163 17.52 -13.21 -6.84
N PHE A 164 18.06 -13.38 -8.06
CA PHE A 164 17.33 -13.80 -9.24
C PHE A 164 17.57 -15.28 -9.49
N TYR A 165 16.61 -15.93 -10.12
CA TYR A 165 16.62 -17.38 -10.32
C TYR A 165 15.96 -17.76 -11.63
N TYR A 166 16.25 -18.96 -12.10
CA TYR A 166 15.44 -19.66 -13.09
C TYR A 166 14.79 -20.89 -12.44
N LEU A 167 13.49 -21.05 -12.65
CA LEU A 167 12.83 -22.33 -12.48
C LEU A 167 12.81 -23.09 -13.81
N LYS A 168 13.12 -24.37 -13.78
CA LYS A 168 13.19 -25.20 -14.98
C LYS A 168 12.29 -26.43 -14.86
N GLY A 169 11.87 -26.95 -16.02
CA GLY A 169 11.14 -28.22 -16.12
C GLY A 169 9.90 -28.29 -15.22
N LYS A 170 9.85 -29.33 -14.37
CA LYS A 170 8.68 -29.58 -13.51
C LYS A 170 8.41 -28.50 -12.48
N LEU A 171 9.42 -27.79 -11.98
CA LEU A 171 9.20 -26.69 -11.03
C LEU A 171 8.56 -25.47 -11.71
N ALA A 172 8.97 -25.14 -12.93
CA ALA A 172 8.32 -24.07 -13.69
C ALA A 172 6.86 -24.44 -14.02
N THR A 173 6.59 -25.72 -14.31
CA THR A 173 5.21 -26.20 -14.51
C THR A 173 4.40 -26.14 -13.21
N LEU A 174 5.00 -26.50 -12.08
CA LEU A 174 4.35 -26.44 -10.76
C LEU A 174 3.98 -25.01 -10.35
N GLU A 175 4.88 -24.05 -10.55
CA GLU A 175 4.57 -22.64 -10.26
C GLU A 175 3.34 -22.17 -11.05
N ARG A 176 3.30 -22.43 -12.35
CA ARG A 176 2.14 -22.07 -13.19
C ARG A 176 0.87 -22.80 -12.76
N ALA A 177 0.98 -24.09 -12.40
CA ALA A 177 -0.16 -24.86 -11.93
C ALA A 177 -0.72 -24.33 -10.61
N LEU A 178 0.14 -23.91 -9.68
CA LEU A 178 -0.27 -23.29 -8.41
C LEU A 178 -0.96 -21.96 -8.63
N MET A 179 -0.43 -21.10 -9.52
CA MET A 179 -1.07 -19.83 -9.85
C MET A 179 -2.43 -20.02 -10.51
N GLN A 180 -2.55 -20.99 -11.44
CA GLN A 180 -3.84 -21.30 -12.07
C GLN A 180 -4.83 -21.88 -11.06
N TYR A 181 -4.37 -22.76 -10.18
CA TYR A 181 -5.20 -23.33 -9.11
C TYR A 181 -5.77 -22.27 -8.18
N ALA A 182 -4.94 -21.34 -7.74
CA ALA A 182 -5.38 -20.21 -6.92
C ALA A 182 -6.41 -19.35 -7.68
N LEU A 183 -6.14 -19.03 -8.96
CA LEU A 183 -7.04 -18.27 -9.81
C LEU A 183 -8.40 -18.94 -9.96
N ASP A 184 -8.44 -20.25 -10.23
CA ASP A 184 -9.70 -21.01 -10.39
C ASP A 184 -10.53 -20.98 -9.10
N LYS A 185 -9.88 -21.11 -7.93
CA LYS A 185 -10.53 -21.00 -6.63
C LYS A 185 -11.11 -19.61 -6.37
N ILE A 186 -10.36 -18.57 -6.66
CA ILE A 186 -10.73 -17.17 -6.42
C ILE A 186 -11.86 -16.75 -7.36
N THR A 187 -11.74 -17.04 -8.66
CA THR A 187 -12.77 -16.68 -9.65
C THR A 187 -14.09 -17.41 -9.42
N ALA A 188 -14.05 -18.66 -8.92
CA ALA A 188 -15.25 -19.39 -8.52
C ALA A 188 -16.03 -18.72 -7.38
N LYS A 189 -15.40 -17.79 -6.63
CA LYS A 189 -16.04 -16.99 -5.58
C LYS A 189 -16.52 -15.60 -6.07
N GLY A 190 -16.53 -15.40 -7.38
CA GLY A 190 -17.07 -14.19 -8.01
C GLY A 190 -16.08 -13.04 -8.16
N TYR A 191 -14.78 -13.30 -8.04
CA TYR A 191 -13.75 -12.32 -8.36
C TYR A 191 -13.54 -12.22 -9.87
N GLU A 192 -13.51 -11.00 -10.38
CA GLU A 192 -13.19 -10.71 -11.77
C GLU A 192 -11.67 -10.76 -12.00
N LEU A 193 -11.24 -11.56 -12.98
CA LEU A 193 -9.83 -11.59 -13.38
C LEU A 193 -9.46 -10.32 -14.14
N VAL A 194 -8.41 -9.65 -13.68
CA VAL A 194 -7.85 -8.47 -14.33
C VAL A 194 -6.41 -8.75 -14.74
N ILE A 195 -6.06 -8.43 -15.98
CA ILE A 195 -4.68 -8.36 -16.45
C ILE A 195 -4.19 -6.93 -16.24
N ALA A 196 -3.44 -6.72 -15.17
CA ALA A 196 -3.00 -5.40 -14.74
C ALA A 196 -1.61 -5.02 -15.29
N PRO A 197 -1.33 -3.72 -15.52
CA PRO A 197 0.01 -3.25 -15.85
C PRO A 197 0.97 -3.48 -14.68
N ILE A 198 2.23 -3.81 -15.00
CA ILE A 198 3.30 -4.01 -14.01
C ILE A 198 4.20 -2.78 -13.83
N LEU A 199 4.04 -1.79 -14.69
CA LEU A 199 4.66 -0.47 -14.58
C LEU A 199 3.60 0.54 -14.22
N VAL A 200 3.83 1.32 -13.18
CA VAL A 200 2.89 2.30 -12.66
C VAL A 200 3.55 3.66 -12.48
N LYS A 201 2.75 4.72 -12.50
CA LYS A 201 3.17 6.09 -12.19
C LYS A 201 3.35 6.28 -10.69
N GLU A 202 4.09 7.32 -10.32
CA GLU A 202 4.34 7.68 -8.92
C GLU A 202 3.05 7.92 -8.13
N ASP A 203 2.03 8.53 -8.73
CA ASP A 203 0.74 8.78 -8.10
C ASP A 203 0.04 7.49 -7.63
N ALA A 204 0.16 6.39 -8.37
CA ALA A 204 -0.38 5.09 -7.97
C ALA A 204 0.32 4.54 -6.71
N MET A 205 1.64 4.78 -6.59
CA MET A 205 2.41 4.39 -5.41
C MET A 205 2.03 5.21 -4.18
N TYR A 206 1.77 6.51 -4.35
CA TYR A 206 1.25 7.37 -3.27
C TYR A 206 -0.19 7.04 -2.91
N GLY A 207 -1.05 6.78 -3.91
CA GLY A 207 -2.45 6.44 -3.71
C GLY A 207 -2.64 5.18 -2.86
N THR A 208 -1.82 4.17 -3.09
CA THR A 208 -1.85 2.91 -2.34
C THR A 208 -1.08 2.96 -1.02
N GLY A 209 -0.30 4.02 -0.76
CA GLY A 209 0.45 4.21 0.48
C GLY A 209 1.81 3.52 0.54
N PHE A 210 2.31 2.98 -0.57
CA PHE A 210 3.69 2.48 -0.65
C PHE A 210 4.71 3.62 -0.57
N PHE A 211 4.38 4.76 -1.15
CA PHE A 211 5.19 5.96 -0.99
C PHE A 211 4.61 6.88 0.10
N PRO A 212 5.48 7.55 0.86
CA PRO A 212 6.95 7.62 0.77
C PRO A 212 7.71 6.49 1.49
N ALA A 213 7.05 5.64 2.30
CA ALA A 213 7.70 4.72 3.23
C ALA A 213 8.61 3.70 2.52
N ASP A 214 8.11 3.04 1.49
CA ASP A 214 8.77 1.90 0.85
C ASP A 214 9.53 2.28 -0.43
N LYS A 215 9.84 3.56 -0.63
CA LYS A 215 10.50 4.03 -1.86
C LYS A 215 11.83 3.30 -2.17
N ASN A 216 12.56 2.89 -1.14
CA ASN A 216 13.82 2.15 -1.28
C ASN A 216 13.63 0.67 -1.68
N GLU A 217 12.43 0.12 -1.51
CA GLU A 217 12.09 -1.27 -1.86
C GLU A 217 11.62 -1.42 -3.30
N VAL A 218 11.41 -0.32 -4.02
CA VAL A 218 10.81 -0.29 -5.35
C VAL A 218 11.88 -0.11 -6.43
N TYR A 219 11.74 -0.84 -7.53
CA TYR A 219 12.53 -0.63 -8.76
C TYR A 219 11.94 0.53 -9.55
N SER A 220 12.74 1.53 -9.81
CA SER A 220 12.41 2.64 -10.71
C SER A 220 12.89 2.37 -12.13
N VAL A 221 12.14 2.81 -13.11
CA VAL A 221 12.42 2.62 -14.54
C VAL A 221 12.34 3.96 -15.25
N ASN A 222 13.38 4.27 -16.04
CA ASN A 222 13.43 5.45 -16.91
C ASN A 222 13.07 6.76 -16.19
N GLN A 223 13.72 7.02 -15.06
CA GLN A 223 13.39 8.15 -14.18
C GLN A 223 13.56 9.53 -14.84
N ASP A 224 14.43 9.63 -15.83
CA ASP A 224 14.70 10.90 -16.52
C ASP A 224 13.58 11.29 -17.50
N ASP A 225 12.77 10.31 -17.95
CA ASP A 225 11.71 10.52 -18.94
C ASP A 225 10.32 10.19 -18.39
N ASP A 226 10.05 8.90 -18.12
CA ASP A 226 8.69 8.40 -17.82
C ASP A 226 8.37 8.38 -16.34
N ASN A 227 9.39 8.34 -15.48
CA ASN A 227 9.28 8.21 -14.02
C ASN A 227 8.33 7.07 -13.59
N LEU A 228 8.55 5.87 -14.14
CA LEU A 228 7.75 4.68 -13.87
C LEU A 228 8.40 3.79 -12.81
N TYR A 229 7.58 2.96 -12.18
CA TYR A 229 8.00 2.05 -11.12
C TYR A 229 7.46 0.64 -11.40
N LEU A 230 8.31 -0.38 -11.20
CA LEU A 230 7.86 -1.78 -11.19
C LEU A 230 7.10 -2.06 -9.90
N ILE A 231 5.97 -2.75 -10.01
CA ILE A 231 5.13 -3.08 -8.87
C ILE A 231 5.76 -4.15 -7.98
N GLY A 232 5.65 -3.98 -6.66
CA GLY A 232 5.95 -5.02 -5.67
C GLY A 232 4.74 -5.92 -5.35
N THR A 233 3.56 -5.54 -5.90
CA THR A 233 2.27 -6.21 -5.72
C THR A 233 1.27 -5.66 -6.74
N SER A 234 0.37 -6.48 -7.25
CA SER A 234 -0.73 -6.01 -8.09
C SER A 234 -1.84 -5.26 -7.34
N GLU A 235 -1.75 -5.16 -6.02
CA GLU A 235 -2.56 -4.23 -5.23
C GLU A 235 -2.48 -2.81 -5.81
N VAL A 236 -1.29 -2.34 -6.18
CA VAL A 236 -1.08 -0.99 -6.72
C VAL A 236 -1.92 -0.72 -7.97
N PRO A 237 -1.79 -1.48 -9.07
CA PRO A 237 -2.61 -1.23 -10.26
C PRO A 237 -4.08 -1.59 -10.07
N LEU A 238 -4.45 -2.58 -9.23
CA LEU A 238 -5.84 -2.92 -8.98
C LEU A 238 -6.57 -1.84 -8.19
N VAL A 239 -5.98 -1.29 -7.14
CA VAL A 239 -6.56 -0.15 -6.41
C VAL A 239 -6.62 1.09 -7.31
N SER A 240 -5.57 1.34 -8.09
CA SER A 240 -5.52 2.50 -8.99
C SER A 240 -6.45 2.40 -10.19
N LEU A 241 -7.05 1.24 -10.45
CA LEU A 241 -8.02 1.03 -11.54
C LEU A 241 -9.18 2.03 -11.47
N HIS A 242 -9.62 2.36 -10.27
CA HIS A 242 -10.71 3.32 -10.01
C HIS A 242 -10.24 4.68 -9.51
N SER A 243 -8.94 4.98 -9.64
CA SER A 243 -8.40 6.28 -9.23
C SER A 243 -9.12 7.45 -9.91
N GLN A 244 -9.53 8.46 -9.13
CA GLN A 244 -10.27 9.64 -9.57
C GLN A 244 -11.70 9.32 -10.08
N GLU A 245 -12.28 8.18 -9.68
CA GLU A 245 -13.63 7.78 -10.04
C GLU A 245 -14.56 7.84 -8.82
N THR A 246 -15.85 8.06 -9.09
CA THR A 246 -16.91 7.87 -8.10
C THR A 246 -17.64 6.58 -8.43
N LEU A 247 -17.58 5.62 -7.53
CA LEU A 247 -18.28 4.34 -7.66
C LEU A 247 -19.72 4.48 -7.16
N ASN A 248 -20.67 3.83 -7.86
CA ASN A 248 -22.04 3.76 -7.34
C ASN A 248 -22.11 2.73 -6.21
N GLU A 249 -22.81 3.05 -5.15
CA GLU A 249 -23.02 2.14 -4.01
C GLU A 249 -23.68 0.81 -4.45
N THR A 250 -24.59 0.86 -5.43
CA THR A 250 -25.26 -0.33 -5.99
C THR A 250 -24.32 -1.30 -6.72
N ASP A 251 -23.13 -0.85 -7.11
CA ASP A 251 -22.13 -1.65 -7.82
C ASP A 251 -21.14 -2.33 -6.87
N LEU A 252 -21.25 -2.07 -5.57
CA LEU A 252 -20.40 -2.65 -4.53
C LEU A 252 -20.99 -3.97 -3.98
N PRO A 253 -20.18 -4.92 -3.55
CA PRO A 253 -18.71 -4.88 -3.62
C PRO A 253 -18.18 -5.22 -5.02
N LYS A 254 -17.11 -4.54 -5.45
CA LYS A 254 -16.31 -4.94 -6.63
C LYS A 254 -15.15 -5.79 -6.17
N LYS A 255 -15.02 -6.98 -6.74
CA LYS A 255 -14.01 -7.97 -6.35
C LYS A 255 -13.11 -8.30 -7.53
N TYR A 256 -11.83 -8.05 -7.42
CA TYR A 256 -10.85 -8.26 -8.47
C TYR A 256 -9.75 -9.22 -8.03
N VAL A 257 -9.21 -9.96 -8.99
CA VAL A 257 -8.00 -10.76 -8.82
C VAL A 257 -7.06 -10.54 -10.00
N ALA A 258 -5.77 -10.42 -9.71
CA ALA A 258 -4.72 -10.40 -10.73
C ALA A 258 -3.59 -11.36 -10.36
N ILE A 259 -2.92 -11.91 -11.38
CA ILE A 259 -1.66 -12.63 -11.22
C ILE A 259 -0.60 -11.85 -11.99
N THR A 260 0.40 -11.35 -11.27
CA THR A 260 1.48 -10.57 -11.87
C THR A 260 2.85 -11.01 -11.38
N PRO A 261 3.90 -10.84 -12.18
CA PRO A 261 5.24 -10.74 -11.63
C PRO A 261 5.31 -9.51 -10.72
N CYS A 262 5.99 -9.66 -9.58
CA CYS A 262 6.20 -8.62 -8.58
C CYS A 262 7.70 -8.44 -8.38
N PHE A 263 8.12 -7.21 -8.09
CA PHE A 263 9.53 -6.84 -8.00
C PHE A 263 9.80 -6.09 -6.69
N ARG A 264 10.73 -6.59 -5.88
CA ARG A 264 11.13 -5.95 -4.62
C ARG A 264 12.65 -5.89 -4.52
N ARG A 265 13.19 -4.77 -4.10
CA ARG A 265 14.65 -4.61 -3.93
C ARG A 265 15.20 -5.32 -2.71
N GLU A 266 14.33 -5.67 -1.76
CA GLU A 266 14.70 -6.37 -0.52
C GLU A 266 15.85 -5.67 0.24
N SER A 267 15.87 -4.34 0.21
CA SER A 267 16.99 -3.52 0.72
C SER A 267 17.15 -3.62 2.24
N GLY A 268 16.05 -3.87 2.96
CA GLY A 268 16.03 -4.06 4.42
C GLY A 268 16.40 -5.47 4.90
N SER A 269 16.61 -6.44 3.98
CA SER A 269 16.74 -7.86 4.33
C SER A 269 18.19 -8.39 4.31
N TYR A 270 19.17 -7.55 4.61
CA TYR A 270 20.58 -7.94 4.58
C TYR A 270 20.85 -9.16 5.49
N GLY A 271 21.39 -10.23 4.89
CA GLY A 271 21.71 -11.48 5.61
C GLY A 271 20.53 -12.43 5.86
N LYS A 272 19.27 -12.02 5.63
CA LYS A 272 18.10 -12.90 5.79
C LYS A 272 17.85 -13.67 4.49
N ASP A 273 17.57 -14.98 4.59
CA ASP A 273 17.18 -15.87 3.47
C ASP A 273 18.01 -15.68 2.20
N THR A 274 19.35 -15.74 2.35
CA THR A 274 20.30 -15.48 1.24
C THR A 274 20.41 -16.64 0.25
N LYS A 275 19.87 -17.81 0.59
CA LYS A 275 19.88 -19.03 -0.23
C LYS A 275 18.46 -19.40 -0.64
N GLY A 276 18.34 -20.11 -1.78
CA GLY A 276 17.08 -20.58 -2.29
C GLY A 276 16.22 -19.47 -2.91
N ILE A 277 14.90 -19.70 -3.01
CA ILE A 277 13.93 -18.82 -3.68
C ILE A 277 12.87 -18.26 -2.75
N PHE A 278 13.08 -18.33 -1.42
CA PHE A 278 12.10 -17.82 -0.46
C PHE A 278 12.07 -16.28 -0.46
N ARG A 279 13.22 -15.61 -0.63
CA ARG A 279 13.33 -14.15 -0.66
C ARG A 279 14.13 -13.72 -1.90
N VAL A 280 13.40 -13.26 -2.91
CA VAL A 280 13.93 -12.98 -4.23
C VAL A 280 13.46 -11.61 -4.74
N HIS A 281 14.15 -11.07 -5.74
CA HIS A 281 13.83 -9.76 -6.33
C HIS A 281 12.66 -9.79 -7.31
N GLN A 282 12.34 -10.97 -7.85
CA GLN A 282 11.22 -11.20 -8.75
C GLN A 282 10.48 -12.49 -8.36
N PHE A 283 9.16 -12.41 -8.24
CA PHE A 283 8.28 -13.54 -7.93
C PHE A 283 6.89 -13.31 -8.54
N TYR A 284 6.05 -14.33 -8.55
CA TYR A 284 4.64 -14.21 -8.97
C TYR A 284 3.73 -14.16 -7.75
N LYS A 285 2.68 -13.34 -7.82
CA LYS A 285 1.66 -13.22 -6.78
C LYS A 285 0.26 -13.19 -7.39
N ALA A 286 -0.65 -13.99 -6.81
CA ALA A 286 -2.08 -13.82 -6.98
C ALA A 286 -2.58 -12.82 -5.93
N GLU A 287 -3.20 -11.74 -6.35
CA GLU A 287 -3.66 -10.64 -5.50
C GLU A 287 -5.15 -10.44 -5.64
N MET A 288 -5.85 -10.37 -4.51
CA MET A 288 -7.28 -10.06 -4.44
C MET A 288 -7.47 -8.64 -3.90
N VAL A 289 -8.35 -7.86 -4.53
CA VAL A 289 -8.75 -6.52 -4.04
C VAL A 289 -10.26 -6.41 -4.04
N ILE A 290 -10.82 -5.85 -2.97
CA ILE A 290 -12.25 -5.59 -2.84
C ILE A 290 -12.49 -4.12 -2.55
N PHE A 291 -13.35 -3.49 -3.37
CA PHE A 291 -13.95 -2.20 -3.08
C PHE A 291 -15.34 -2.45 -2.51
N CYS A 292 -15.62 -1.96 -1.31
CA CYS A 292 -16.87 -2.25 -0.61
C CYS A 292 -17.38 -1.05 0.20
N HIS A 293 -18.64 -1.15 0.63
CA HIS A 293 -19.14 -0.24 1.65
C HIS A 293 -18.35 -0.39 2.95
N PRO A 294 -18.05 0.70 3.69
CA PRO A 294 -17.27 0.65 4.92
C PRO A 294 -17.78 -0.37 5.94
N ASP A 295 -19.10 -0.49 6.09
CA ASP A 295 -19.74 -1.40 7.06
C ASP A 295 -19.52 -2.89 6.74
N GLU A 296 -19.13 -3.22 5.51
CA GLU A 296 -18.86 -4.59 5.06
C GLU A 296 -17.36 -4.95 5.11
N SER A 297 -16.48 -3.96 5.27
CA SER A 297 -15.03 -4.16 5.13
C SER A 297 -14.47 -5.21 6.07
N GLY A 298 -14.95 -5.26 7.31
CA GLY A 298 -14.54 -6.27 8.29
C GLY A 298 -14.95 -7.68 7.87
N LYS A 299 -16.20 -7.87 7.43
CA LYS A 299 -16.72 -9.17 6.95
C LYS A 299 -15.97 -9.65 5.70
N LEU A 300 -15.70 -8.74 4.76
CA LEU A 300 -15.00 -9.07 3.52
C LEU A 300 -13.52 -9.32 3.73
N HIS A 301 -12.90 -8.72 4.76
CA HIS A 301 -11.55 -9.07 5.18
C HIS A 301 -11.47 -10.52 5.69
N GLU A 302 -12.44 -10.96 6.50
CA GLU A 302 -12.52 -12.36 6.93
C GLU A 302 -12.81 -13.32 5.75
N GLU A 303 -13.54 -12.88 4.72
CA GLU A 303 -13.72 -13.65 3.47
C GLU A 303 -12.40 -13.83 2.73
N LEU A 304 -11.58 -12.78 2.60
CA LEU A 304 -10.25 -12.87 1.99
C LEU A 304 -9.38 -13.89 2.73
N LEU A 305 -9.32 -13.79 4.05
CA LEU A 305 -8.59 -14.74 4.88
C LEU A 305 -9.08 -16.18 4.67
N ALA A 306 -10.38 -16.39 4.63
CA ALA A 306 -10.96 -17.73 4.41
C ALA A 306 -10.59 -18.32 3.04
N ILE A 307 -10.45 -17.49 2.01
CA ILE A 307 -9.98 -17.92 0.68
C ILE A 307 -8.51 -18.35 0.73
N GLU A 308 -7.66 -17.58 1.41
CA GLU A 308 -6.25 -17.94 1.60
C GLU A 308 -6.11 -19.26 2.34
N GLU A 309 -6.84 -19.43 3.44
CA GLU A 309 -6.85 -20.67 4.22
C GLU A 309 -7.37 -21.86 3.41
N GLU A 310 -8.41 -21.68 2.58
CA GLU A 310 -8.93 -22.73 1.69
C GLU A 310 -7.86 -23.17 0.69
N ILE A 311 -7.13 -22.24 0.09
CA ILE A 311 -6.08 -22.56 -0.88
C ILE A 311 -4.94 -23.32 -0.19
N ILE A 312 -4.40 -22.79 0.92
CA ILE A 312 -3.29 -23.42 1.65
C ILE A 312 -3.67 -24.80 2.21
N GLY A 313 -4.85 -24.88 2.85
CA GLY A 313 -5.35 -26.12 3.42
C GLY A 313 -5.62 -27.20 2.39
N SER A 314 -6.13 -26.84 1.20
CA SER A 314 -6.37 -27.79 0.10
C SER A 314 -5.09 -28.36 -0.52
N LEU A 315 -3.96 -27.69 -0.32
CA LEU A 315 -2.63 -28.21 -0.67
C LEU A 315 -2.06 -29.17 0.39
N GLY A 316 -2.78 -29.39 1.49
CA GLY A 316 -2.35 -30.26 2.58
C GLY A 316 -1.21 -29.70 3.41
N LEU A 317 -1.01 -28.38 3.41
CA LEU A 317 0.01 -27.72 4.18
C LEU A 317 -0.48 -27.45 5.60
N SER A 318 0.40 -27.68 6.59
CA SER A 318 0.19 -27.21 7.95
C SER A 318 0.53 -25.73 8.03
N TYR A 319 -0.35 -24.94 8.61
CA TYR A 319 -0.17 -23.47 8.69
C TYR A 319 -0.71 -22.90 9.99
N GLN A 320 -0.38 -21.66 10.25
CA GLN A 320 -0.97 -20.86 11.31
C GLN A 320 -1.45 -19.51 10.75
N VAL A 321 -2.50 -18.97 11.35
CA VAL A 321 -3.01 -17.62 11.08
C VAL A 321 -2.47 -16.70 12.17
N VAL A 322 -1.85 -15.62 11.77
CA VAL A 322 -1.20 -14.64 12.66
C VAL A 322 -1.87 -13.29 12.48
N ASN A 323 -2.32 -12.69 13.58
CA ASN A 323 -2.82 -11.32 13.62
C ASN A 323 -1.64 -10.39 13.89
N ILE A 324 -1.38 -9.52 12.95
CA ILE A 324 -0.19 -8.67 12.94
C ILE A 324 -0.38 -7.49 13.90
N CYS A 325 0.60 -7.27 14.76
CA CYS A 325 0.56 -6.20 15.75
C CYS A 325 0.85 -4.82 15.14
N SER A 326 0.46 -3.79 15.87
CA SER A 326 0.55 -2.40 15.41
C SER A 326 1.93 -1.96 14.94
N GLY A 327 3.00 -2.45 15.56
CA GLY A 327 4.38 -2.07 15.21
C GLY A 327 4.94 -2.78 13.99
N ASP A 328 4.25 -3.83 13.50
CA ASP A 328 4.62 -4.61 12.31
C ASP A 328 3.66 -4.39 11.13
N LEU A 329 2.58 -3.61 11.32
CA LEU A 329 1.66 -3.27 10.24
C LEU A 329 2.29 -2.36 9.19
N GLY A 330 2.05 -2.63 7.91
CA GLY A 330 2.29 -1.69 6.81
C GLY A 330 1.42 -0.43 6.90
N TYR A 331 1.86 0.68 6.36
CA TYR A 331 1.20 2.00 6.50
C TYR A 331 -0.30 2.01 6.15
N PRO A 332 -0.78 1.34 5.07
CA PRO A 332 -2.20 1.36 4.71
C PRO A 332 -3.09 0.52 5.62
N ALA A 333 -2.56 -0.52 6.24
CA ALA A 333 -3.36 -1.50 6.97
C ALA A 333 -3.86 -0.98 8.32
N ALA A 334 -5.16 -1.10 8.57
CA ALA A 334 -5.75 -0.96 9.89
C ALA A 334 -5.69 -2.28 10.67
N LYS A 335 -5.82 -3.41 9.97
CA LYS A 335 -5.72 -4.78 10.46
C LYS A 335 -5.11 -5.66 9.37
N LYS A 336 -4.28 -6.63 9.75
CA LYS A 336 -3.64 -7.55 8.84
C LYS A 336 -3.58 -8.94 9.45
N TYR A 337 -3.84 -9.96 8.63
CA TYR A 337 -3.54 -11.35 8.95
C TYR A 337 -2.50 -11.88 7.98
N ASP A 338 -1.59 -12.71 8.49
CA ASP A 338 -0.70 -13.52 7.68
C ASP A 338 -1.04 -15.00 7.87
N CYS A 339 -1.06 -15.76 6.76
CA CYS A 339 -1.05 -17.21 6.81
C CYS A 339 0.39 -17.68 6.65
N GLU A 340 0.92 -18.30 7.69
CA GLU A 340 2.29 -18.83 7.70
C GLU A 340 2.28 -20.35 7.58
N GLY A 341 2.95 -20.89 6.54
CA GLY A 341 3.12 -22.33 6.34
C GLY A 341 4.32 -22.89 7.11
N TRP A 342 4.25 -24.16 7.48
CA TRP A 342 5.35 -24.86 8.11
C TRP A 342 6.46 -25.19 7.11
N PHE A 343 7.70 -24.77 7.40
CA PHE A 343 8.90 -25.05 6.61
C PHE A 343 9.79 -26.07 7.34
N PRO A 344 9.70 -27.35 6.97
CA PRO A 344 10.42 -28.42 7.68
C PRO A 344 11.94 -28.23 7.74
N GLY A 345 12.56 -27.79 6.62
CA GLY A 345 14.00 -27.55 6.54
C GLY A 345 14.47 -26.43 7.48
N GLN A 346 13.59 -25.47 7.79
CA GLN A 346 13.86 -24.37 8.71
C GLN A 346 13.33 -24.63 10.14
N GLY A 347 12.45 -25.61 10.32
CA GLY A 347 11.83 -25.92 11.61
C GLY A 347 10.94 -24.80 12.14
N ARG A 348 10.33 -23.98 11.27
CA ARG A 348 9.50 -22.83 11.66
C ARG A 348 8.42 -22.52 10.64
N PHE A 349 7.42 -21.76 11.07
CA PHE A 349 6.41 -21.17 10.21
C PHE A 349 6.96 -19.95 9.47
N ARG A 350 6.50 -19.73 8.23
CA ARG A 350 6.89 -18.61 7.38
C ARG A 350 5.67 -18.10 6.62
N GLU A 351 5.59 -16.80 6.43
CA GLU A 351 4.53 -16.13 5.67
C GLU A 351 4.45 -16.70 4.24
N LEU A 352 3.25 -17.13 3.85
CA LEU A 352 2.88 -17.55 2.50
C LEU A 352 1.94 -16.55 1.84
N THR A 353 0.96 -16.06 2.59
CA THR A 353 -0.04 -15.09 2.12
C THR A 353 -0.33 -14.08 3.22
N SER A 354 -0.84 -12.92 2.83
CA SER A 354 -1.29 -11.91 3.76
C SER A 354 -2.52 -11.18 3.25
N THR A 355 -3.44 -10.81 4.16
CA THR A 355 -4.61 -10.01 3.84
C THR A 355 -4.76 -8.84 4.79
N SER A 356 -5.11 -7.66 4.26
CA SER A 356 -5.23 -6.42 5.01
C SER A 356 -6.57 -5.73 4.80
N ASN A 357 -7.13 -5.20 5.88
CA ASN A 357 -8.18 -4.20 5.80
C ASN A 357 -7.53 -2.81 5.86
N THR A 358 -7.65 -2.07 4.78
CA THR A 358 -7.09 -0.71 4.66
C THR A 358 -8.15 0.37 4.96
N THR A 359 -9.36 -0.03 5.33
CA THR A 359 -10.50 0.88 5.50
C THR A 359 -10.65 1.83 4.30
N ASP A 360 -10.77 3.12 4.52
CA ASP A 360 -10.85 4.15 3.48
C ASP A 360 -9.49 4.81 3.13
N TYR A 361 -8.38 4.30 3.68
CA TYR A 361 -7.05 4.94 3.52
C TYR A 361 -6.61 5.06 2.07
N GLN A 362 -6.72 3.96 1.31
CA GLN A 362 -6.33 3.94 -0.10
C GLN A 362 -7.37 4.63 -0.98
N ALA A 363 -8.66 4.51 -0.67
CA ALA A 363 -9.73 5.19 -1.37
C ALA A 363 -9.57 6.72 -1.29
N ARG A 364 -9.32 7.27 -0.09
CA ARG A 364 -9.04 8.70 0.09
C ARG A 364 -7.80 9.16 -0.66
N ARG A 365 -6.69 8.39 -0.62
CA ARG A 365 -5.44 8.74 -1.30
C ARG A 365 -5.54 8.66 -2.83
N SER A 366 -6.35 7.75 -3.35
CA SER A 366 -6.59 7.55 -4.79
C SER A 366 -7.78 8.37 -5.32
N ASN A 367 -8.50 9.09 -4.45
CA ASN A 367 -9.71 9.84 -4.78
C ASN A 367 -10.80 8.95 -5.41
N ILE A 368 -11.13 7.85 -4.71
CA ILE A 368 -12.18 6.91 -5.08
C ILE A 368 -13.40 7.16 -4.22
#